data_93b60c764f9e762c8ad7da128a16de19
#
_entry.id   93b60c764f9e762c8ad7da128a16de19
#
_cell.length_a   1.000
_cell.length_b   1.000
_cell.length_c   1.000
_cell.angle_alpha   90.00
_cell.angle_beta   90.00
_cell.angle_gamma   90.00
#
_symmetry.space_group_name_H-M   'P 1'
#
loop_
_entity.id
_entity.type
_entity.pdbx_description
1 polymer ?
#
loop_
_entity_poly.entity_id
_entity_poly.type
_entity_poly.pdbx_seq_one_letter_code
_entity_poly.pdbx_strand_id
1 'polypeptide(L)'
;MFTFCQAQKPKPMSQPHSLRSPKSNKMRRQPQQARSQERVKQILDVAEQMFLEIGYEATTTRAIAARAEVSVGSLYQFFPDKEAILKALAVRYLQTQYQRFLDLHIEQSLTLPLPSYVDQMIDVFDQFYTDYPGSRAIFEQLLDTITWSAIEKIDEVEYQVVGELARFFHVRQPSLPLTKCERIALVITKTITELLWLSLSRDQEFRQELVLETKLLTLSYLQQYLS
;
A
#
# COMPACT_ATOMS: atom_id res chain seq x y z
N MET A 1 13.40 62.26 -27.17
CA MET A 1 12.03 61.98 -27.64
C MET A 1 11.96 60.42 -27.77
N PHE A 2 11.64 59.68 -26.72
CA PHE A 2 11.57 58.23 -26.75
C PHE A 2 10.12 57.81 -26.65
N THR A 3 9.65 57.22 -27.76
CA THR A 3 8.27 56.72 -27.90
C THR A 3 8.10 55.43 -27.14
N PHE A 4 7.21 55.41 -26.16
CA PHE A 4 6.82 54.23 -25.39
C PHE A 4 6.04 53.27 -26.31
N CYS A 5 6.60 52.08 -26.52
CA CYS A 5 5.93 50.95 -27.16
C CYS A 5 5.03 50.27 -26.12
N GLN A 6 3.71 50.36 -26.29
CA GLN A 6 2.73 49.70 -25.45
C GLN A 6 2.78 48.18 -25.71
N ALA A 7 3.19 47.41 -24.70
CA ALA A 7 3.10 45.96 -24.73
C ALA A 7 1.64 45.50 -24.60
N GLN A 8 1.15 44.80 -25.63
CA GLN A 8 -0.16 44.15 -25.65
C GLN A 8 -0.19 43.00 -24.61
N LYS A 9 -1.23 43.01 -23.78
CA LYS A 9 -1.53 41.89 -22.84
C LYS A 9 -1.81 40.60 -23.62
N PRO A 10 -1.24 39.45 -23.23
CA PRO A 10 -1.57 38.19 -23.85
C PRO A 10 -3.02 37.79 -23.56
N LYS A 11 -3.71 37.25 -24.56
CA LYS A 11 -5.05 36.66 -24.45
C LYS A 11 -4.99 35.45 -23.49
N PRO A 12 -6.05 35.23 -22.68
CA PRO A 12 -6.11 34.01 -21.85
C PRO A 12 -6.22 32.79 -22.76
N MET A 13 -5.34 31.82 -22.49
CA MET A 13 -5.37 30.51 -23.13
C MET A 13 -6.67 29.77 -22.77
N SER A 14 -7.35 29.28 -23.82
CA SER A 14 -8.51 28.41 -23.70
C SER A 14 -8.18 27.20 -22.80
N GLN A 15 -9.05 26.92 -21.83
CA GLN A 15 -8.95 25.78 -20.93
C GLN A 15 -8.90 24.47 -21.74
N PRO A 16 -8.02 23.52 -21.41
CA PRO A 16 -8.02 22.22 -22.04
C PRO A 16 -9.32 21.48 -21.69
N HIS A 17 -9.91 20.85 -22.70
CA HIS A 17 -11.07 19.98 -22.56
C HIS A 17 -10.85 19.01 -21.40
N SER A 18 -11.81 18.98 -20.46
CA SER A 18 -11.83 18.01 -19.35
C SER A 18 -11.83 16.60 -19.93
N LEU A 19 -10.70 15.94 -19.86
CA LEU A 19 -10.62 14.49 -20.00
C LEU A 19 -11.52 13.90 -18.91
N ARG A 20 -12.60 13.25 -19.31
CA ARG A 20 -13.45 12.47 -18.41
C ARG A 20 -12.53 11.43 -17.73
N SER A 21 -12.27 11.63 -16.45
CA SER A 21 -11.59 10.65 -15.63
C SER A 21 -12.29 9.31 -15.77
N PRO A 22 -11.56 8.18 -15.91
CA PRO A 22 -12.16 6.86 -15.91
C PRO A 22 -12.96 6.71 -14.62
N LYS A 23 -14.21 6.22 -14.73
CA LYS A 23 -15.08 6.00 -13.56
C LYS A 23 -14.34 5.07 -12.60
N SER A 24 -13.89 5.61 -11.48
CA SER A 24 -13.19 4.88 -10.43
C SER A 24 -14.09 3.74 -9.95
N ASN A 25 -13.58 2.51 -10.06
CA ASN A 25 -14.24 1.29 -9.60
C ASN A 25 -14.10 1.16 -8.07
N LYS A 26 -14.65 2.14 -7.34
CA LYS A 26 -14.55 2.27 -5.88
C LYS A 26 -15.72 1.59 -5.18
N MET A 27 -15.53 1.24 -3.92
CA MET A 27 -16.63 0.87 -3.03
C MET A 27 -17.72 1.95 -3.09
N ARG A 28 -18.93 1.57 -3.46
CA ARG A 28 -20.06 2.51 -3.72
C ARG A 28 -20.50 3.29 -2.48
N ARG A 29 -20.32 2.71 -1.31
CA ARG A 29 -20.72 3.30 -0.03
C ARG A 29 -19.71 2.97 1.05
N GLN A 30 -19.18 3.99 1.69
CA GLN A 30 -18.35 3.79 2.89
C GLN A 30 -19.23 3.45 4.09
N PRO A 31 -18.84 2.46 4.90
CA PRO A 31 -19.56 2.13 6.12
C PRO A 31 -19.50 3.30 7.12
N GLN A 32 -20.63 3.85 7.49
CA GLN A 32 -20.73 4.91 8.50
C GLN A 32 -21.22 4.40 9.86
N GLN A 33 -21.77 3.16 9.87
CA GLN A 33 -22.34 2.54 11.06
C GLN A 33 -21.75 1.15 11.29
N ALA A 34 -21.65 0.72 12.54
CA ALA A 34 -21.07 -0.56 12.94
C ALA A 34 -21.65 -1.77 12.16
N ARG A 35 -22.98 -1.79 11.92
CA ARG A 35 -23.64 -2.86 11.14
C ARG A 35 -23.19 -2.90 9.68
N SER A 36 -22.90 -1.75 9.09
CA SER A 36 -22.39 -1.69 7.69
C SER A 36 -20.94 -2.15 7.63
N GLN A 37 -20.12 -1.80 8.62
CA GLN A 37 -18.74 -2.24 8.72
C GLN A 37 -18.65 -3.76 8.91
N GLU A 38 -19.48 -4.31 9.81
CA GLU A 38 -19.52 -5.76 10.03
C GLU A 38 -19.94 -6.52 8.77
N ARG A 39 -20.91 -5.99 8.01
CA ARG A 39 -21.33 -6.60 6.74
C ARG A 39 -20.24 -6.55 5.68
N VAL A 40 -19.49 -5.44 5.58
CA VAL A 40 -18.35 -5.33 4.68
C VAL A 40 -17.27 -6.33 5.07
N LYS A 41 -16.95 -6.43 6.36
CA LYS A 41 -16.00 -7.42 6.89
C LYS A 41 -16.41 -8.84 6.51
N GLN A 42 -17.66 -9.22 6.76
CA GLN A 42 -18.21 -10.54 6.45
C GLN A 42 -18.10 -10.87 4.94
N ILE A 43 -18.43 -9.91 4.07
CA ILE A 43 -18.30 -10.08 2.62
C ILE A 43 -16.83 -10.30 2.23
N LEU A 44 -15.90 -9.53 2.80
CA LEU A 44 -14.48 -9.63 2.51
C LEU A 44 -13.89 -10.96 3.02
N ASP A 45 -14.25 -11.39 4.22
CA ASP A 45 -13.77 -12.66 4.80
C ASP A 45 -14.20 -13.86 3.97
N VAL A 46 -15.47 -13.88 3.52
CA VAL A 46 -15.98 -14.94 2.64
C VAL A 46 -15.35 -14.88 1.26
N ALA A 47 -15.19 -13.68 0.70
CA ALA A 47 -14.57 -13.53 -0.62
C ALA A 47 -13.12 -14.02 -0.61
N GLU A 48 -12.36 -13.68 0.42
CA GLU A 48 -10.99 -14.16 0.59
C GLU A 48 -10.92 -15.68 0.63
N GLN A 49 -11.75 -16.30 1.47
CA GLN A 49 -11.82 -17.76 1.54
C GLN A 49 -12.12 -18.38 0.18
N MET A 50 -13.10 -17.85 -0.55
CA MET A 50 -13.45 -18.35 -1.87
C MET A 50 -12.36 -18.14 -2.91
N PHE A 51 -11.68 -17.01 -2.89
CA PHE A 51 -10.54 -16.76 -3.78
C PHE A 51 -9.39 -17.74 -3.54
N LEU A 52 -9.15 -18.12 -2.28
CA LEU A 52 -8.12 -19.09 -1.93
C LEU A 52 -8.55 -20.55 -2.20
N GLU A 53 -9.83 -20.89 -2.01
CA GLU A 53 -10.35 -22.26 -2.19
C GLU A 53 -10.53 -22.65 -3.66
N ILE A 54 -11.14 -21.79 -4.46
CA ILE A 54 -11.57 -22.10 -5.84
C ILE A 54 -10.99 -21.16 -6.89
N GLY A 55 -10.20 -20.18 -6.47
CA GLY A 55 -9.58 -19.17 -7.33
C GLY A 55 -10.49 -17.96 -7.63
N TYR A 56 -9.84 -16.86 -8.02
CA TYR A 56 -10.52 -15.61 -8.33
C TYR A 56 -11.49 -15.76 -9.50
N GLU A 57 -11.07 -16.40 -10.61
CA GLU A 57 -11.88 -16.50 -11.83
C GLU A 57 -13.18 -17.30 -11.61
N ALA A 58 -13.11 -18.41 -10.87
CA ALA A 58 -14.27 -19.25 -10.59
C ALA A 58 -15.24 -18.63 -9.57
N THR A 59 -14.78 -17.63 -8.80
CA THR A 59 -15.61 -16.98 -7.77
C THR A 59 -16.51 -15.90 -8.40
N THR A 60 -17.79 -15.90 -7.99
CA THR A 60 -18.76 -14.89 -8.45
C THR A 60 -19.28 -14.07 -7.27
N THR A 61 -19.67 -12.80 -7.52
CA THR A 61 -20.28 -11.93 -6.49
C THR A 61 -21.59 -12.52 -5.93
N ARG A 62 -22.35 -13.29 -6.73
CA ARG A 62 -23.55 -14.00 -6.28
C ARG A 62 -23.20 -15.13 -5.31
N ALA A 63 -22.17 -15.90 -5.59
CA ALA A 63 -21.71 -16.97 -4.71
C ALA A 63 -21.15 -16.40 -3.40
N ILE A 64 -20.39 -15.29 -3.45
CA ILE A 64 -19.93 -14.57 -2.27
C ILE A 64 -21.12 -14.09 -1.43
N ALA A 65 -22.12 -13.45 -2.04
CA ALA A 65 -23.31 -12.96 -1.32
C ALA A 65 -24.06 -14.11 -0.63
N ALA A 66 -24.26 -15.24 -1.33
CA ALA A 66 -24.91 -16.42 -0.78
C ALA A 66 -24.15 -17.01 0.42
N ARG A 67 -22.82 -17.20 0.29
CA ARG A 67 -21.98 -17.76 1.36
C ARG A 67 -21.81 -16.79 2.54
N ALA A 68 -21.82 -15.48 2.27
CA ALA A 68 -21.80 -14.43 3.30
C ALA A 68 -23.17 -14.13 3.92
N GLU A 69 -24.21 -14.89 3.55
CA GLU A 69 -25.59 -14.72 4.05
C GLU A 69 -26.12 -13.28 3.89
N VAL A 70 -25.71 -12.60 2.81
CA VAL A 70 -26.19 -11.25 2.49
C VAL A 70 -26.97 -11.26 1.16
N SER A 71 -27.94 -10.35 1.01
CA SER A 71 -28.59 -10.21 -0.29
C SER A 71 -27.61 -9.69 -1.33
N VAL A 72 -27.75 -10.15 -2.58
CA VAL A 72 -26.94 -9.68 -3.72
C VAL A 72 -27.03 -8.16 -3.86
N GLY A 73 -28.21 -7.57 -3.65
CA GLY A 73 -28.40 -6.13 -3.67
C GLY A 73 -27.59 -5.42 -2.55
N SER A 74 -27.49 -6.04 -1.37
CA SER A 74 -26.69 -5.52 -0.26
C SER A 74 -25.19 -5.54 -0.60
N LEU A 75 -24.68 -6.61 -1.23
CA LEU A 75 -23.30 -6.68 -1.67
C LEU A 75 -23.01 -5.56 -2.69
N TYR A 76 -23.88 -5.38 -3.69
CA TYR A 76 -23.69 -4.34 -4.71
C TYR A 76 -23.82 -2.90 -4.18
N GLN A 77 -24.35 -2.70 -2.99
CA GLN A 77 -24.30 -1.38 -2.32
C GLN A 77 -22.85 -1.00 -1.92
N PHE A 78 -22.02 -1.97 -1.59
CA PHE A 78 -20.63 -1.77 -1.18
C PHE A 78 -19.65 -1.97 -2.32
N PHE A 79 -19.82 -3.03 -3.08
CA PHE A 79 -18.88 -3.47 -4.11
C PHE A 79 -19.59 -3.55 -5.48
N PRO A 80 -19.24 -2.71 -6.45
CA PRO A 80 -19.87 -2.71 -7.77
C PRO A 80 -19.59 -4.00 -8.56
N ASP A 81 -18.49 -4.68 -8.27
CA ASP A 81 -18.02 -5.89 -8.96
C ASP A 81 -17.01 -6.68 -8.09
N LYS A 82 -16.53 -7.79 -8.64
CA LYS A 82 -15.54 -8.67 -8.00
C LYS A 82 -14.17 -8.00 -7.84
N GLU A 83 -13.81 -7.14 -8.77
CA GLU A 83 -12.56 -6.39 -8.75
C GLU A 83 -12.52 -5.40 -7.57
N ALA A 84 -13.65 -4.74 -7.27
CA ALA A 84 -13.74 -3.85 -6.11
C ALA A 84 -13.58 -4.61 -4.79
N ILE A 85 -14.01 -5.88 -4.72
CA ILE A 85 -13.78 -6.76 -3.55
C ILE A 85 -12.29 -7.10 -3.44
N LEU A 86 -11.65 -7.49 -4.55
CA LEU A 86 -10.22 -7.80 -4.59
C LEU A 86 -9.37 -6.59 -4.13
N LYS A 87 -9.67 -5.39 -4.64
CA LYS A 87 -9.02 -4.14 -4.21
C LYS A 87 -9.20 -3.87 -2.72
N ALA A 88 -10.40 -4.09 -2.19
CA ALA A 88 -10.68 -3.88 -0.78
C ALA A 88 -9.92 -4.88 0.11
N LEU A 89 -9.75 -6.13 -0.33
CA LEU A 89 -8.93 -7.12 0.34
C LEU A 89 -7.46 -6.71 0.38
N ALA A 90 -6.90 -6.27 -0.74
CA ALA A 90 -5.52 -5.79 -0.81
C ALA A 90 -5.30 -4.57 0.12
N VAL A 91 -6.22 -3.60 0.11
CA VAL A 91 -6.17 -2.45 1.03
C VAL A 91 -6.24 -2.89 2.50
N ARG A 92 -7.07 -3.89 2.84
CA ARG A 92 -7.14 -4.46 4.19
C ARG A 92 -5.80 -5.03 4.65
N TYR A 93 -5.12 -5.78 3.79
CA TYR A 93 -3.79 -6.32 4.08
C TYR A 93 -2.73 -5.23 4.24
N LEU A 94 -2.73 -4.23 3.36
CA LEU A 94 -1.80 -3.09 3.46
C LEU A 94 -2.02 -2.29 4.75
N GLN A 95 -3.27 -2.08 5.16
CA GLN A 95 -3.57 -1.42 6.43
C GLN A 95 -3.10 -2.23 7.64
N THR A 96 -3.22 -3.56 7.58
CA THR A 96 -2.70 -4.45 8.64
C THR A 96 -1.17 -4.40 8.70
N GLN A 97 -0.50 -4.41 7.55
CA GLN A 97 0.95 -4.28 7.47
C GLN A 97 1.42 -2.92 7.97
N TYR A 98 0.72 -1.84 7.60
CA TYR A 98 1.00 -0.49 8.07
C TYR A 98 0.84 -0.37 9.59
N GLN A 99 -0.18 -0.97 10.18
CA GLN A 99 -0.34 -0.96 11.63
C GLN A 99 0.83 -1.65 12.34
N ARG A 100 1.29 -2.80 11.86
CA ARG A 100 2.49 -3.47 12.39
C ARG A 100 3.75 -2.61 12.27
N PHE A 101 3.87 -1.89 11.16
CA PHE A 101 4.95 -0.93 10.98
C PHE A 101 4.89 0.20 12.02
N LEU A 102 3.70 0.75 12.29
CA LEU A 102 3.53 1.78 13.33
C LEU A 102 3.86 1.25 14.73
N ASP A 103 3.45 0.01 15.03
CA ASP A 103 3.73 -0.62 16.32
C ASP A 103 5.24 -0.81 16.56
N LEU A 104 6.04 -0.93 15.49
CA LEU A 104 7.50 -0.92 15.58
C LEU A 104 8.05 0.49 15.86
N HIS A 105 7.43 1.56 15.34
CA HIS A 105 7.92 2.95 15.41
C HIS A 105 7.49 3.65 16.70
N ILE A 106 7.71 2.98 17.83
CA ILE A 106 7.55 3.54 19.18
C ILE A 106 8.85 4.25 19.63
N GLU A 107 8.78 5.04 20.69
CA GLU A 107 9.93 5.80 21.21
C GLU A 107 11.19 4.95 21.46
N GLN A 108 11.03 3.68 21.86
CA GLN A 108 12.13 2.76 22.08
C GLN A 108 12.96 2.49 20.80
N SER A 109 12.36 2.52 19.63
CA SER A 109 13.06 2.30 18.37
C SER A 109 14.02 3.42 17.99
N LEU A 110 13.82 4.63 18.54
CA LEU A 110 14.74 5.76 18.34
C LEU A 110 16.12 5.52 18.95
N THR A 111 16.22 4.71 20.00
CA THR A 111 17.45 4.40 20.73
C THR A 111 18.15 3.13 20.27
N LEU A 112 17.51 2.34 19.40
CA LEU A 112 18.11 1.13 18.88
C LEU A 112 19.34 1.43 18.02
N PRO A 113 20.41 0.61 18.10
CA PRO A 113 21.48 0.64 17.10
C PRO A 113 20.89 0.46 15.69
N LEU A 114 21.43 1.19 14.71
CA LEU A 114 20.90 1.17 13.35
C LEU A 114 20.79 -0.25 12.75
N PRO A 115 21.76 -1.17 12.94
CA PRO A 115 21.62 -2.55 12.48
C PRO A 115 20.39 -3.24 13.07
N SER A 116 20.18 -3.14 14.37
CA SER A 116 19.04 -3.77 15.06
C SER A 116 17.70 -3.16 14.63
N TYR A 117 17.66 -1.86 14.35
CA TYR A 117 16.47 -1.22 13.80
C TYR A 117 16.12 -1.74 12.40
N VAL A 118 17.12 -1.85 11.52
CA VAL A 118 16.95 -2.37 10.16
C VAL A 118 16.47 -3.82 10.18
N ASP A 119 17.08 -4.65 11.03
CA ASP A 119 16.68 -6.06 11.20
C ASP A 119 15.21 -6.15 11.59
N GLN A 120 14.80 -5.46 12.66
CA GLN A 120 13.43 -5.50 13.14
C GLN A 120 12.43 -4.96 12.11
N MET A 121 12.78 -3.88 11.43
CA MET A 121 11.92 -3.27 10.40
C MET A 121 11.65 -4.27 9.26
N ILE A 122 12.68 -4.92 8.74
CA ILE A 122 12.53 -5.87 7.63
C ILE A 122 11.83 -7.15 8.10
N ASP A 123 12.14 -7.63 9.30
CA ASP A 123 11.50 -8.83 9.88
C ASP A 123 9.98 -8.62 10.07
N VAL A 124 9.54 -7.44 10.48
CA VAL A 124 8.10 -7.12 10.59
C VAL A 124 7.39 -7.27 9.23
N PHE A 125 8.01 -6.80 8.15
CA PHE A 125 7.44 -6.94 6.80
C PHE A 125 7.52 -8.38 6.29
N ASP A 126 8.63 -9.09 6.49
CA ASP A 126 8.77 -10.48 6.05
C ASP A 126 7.84 -11.42 6.83
N GLN A 127 7.73 -11.26 8.15
CA GLN A 127 6.84 -12.04 9.01
C GLN A 127 5.37 -11.86 8.64
N PHE A 128 4.98 -10.69 8.12
CA PHE A 128 3.62 -10.44 7.66
C PHE A 128 3.13 -11.49 6.65
N TYR A 129 3.96 -11.85 5.67
CA TYR A 129 3.59 -12.84 4.66
C TYR A 129 3.49 -14.27 5.21
N THR A 130 4.20 -14.55 6.31
CA THR A 130 4.09 -15.83 7.04
C THR A 130 2.80 -15.89 7.83
N ASP A 131 2.44 -14.79 8.51
CA ASP A 131 1.23 -14.72 9.35
C ASP A 131 -0.06 -14.60 8.52
N TYR A 132 0.04 -14.04 7.33
CA TYR A 132 -1.08 -13.84 6.40
C TYR A 132 -0.80 -14.49 5.04
N PRO A 133 -0.76 -15.82 4.94
CA PRO A 133 -0.38 -16.53 3.70
C PRO A 133 -1.34 -16.23 2.54
N GLY A 134 -2.60 -15.89 2.82
CA GLY A 134 -3.57 -15.46 1.81
C GLY A 134 -3.25 -14.11 1.16
N SER A 135 -2.48 -13.26 1.83
CA SER A 135 -2.12 -11.94 1.31
C SER A 135 -1.40 -12.02 -0.03
N ARG A 136 -0.48 -12.99 -0.17
CA ARG A 136 0.26 -13.22 -1.40
C ARG A 136 -0.67 -13.47 -2.59
N ALA A 137 -1.59 -14.44 -2.46
CA ALA A 137 -2.51 -14.78 -3.54
C ALA A 137 -3.41 -13.59 -3.95
N ILE A 138 -3.83 -12.77 -2.97
CA ILE A 138 -4.62 -11.57 -3.21
C ILE A 138 -3.79 -10.51 -3.97
N PHE A 139 -2.53 -10.29 -3.60
CA PHE A 139 -1.68 -9.33 -4.28
C PHE A 139 -1.26 -9.80 -5.68
N GLU A 140 -0.90 -11.09 -5.85
CA GLU A 140 -0.60 -11.67 -7.17
C GLU A 140 -1.80 -11.49 -8.11
N GLN A 141 -3.00 -11.87 -7.66
CA GLN A 141 -4.21 -11.71 -8.45
C GLN A 141 -4.53 -10.24 -8.77
N LEU A 142 -4.23 -9.34 -7.83
CA LEU A 142 -4.42 -7.91 -8.06
C LEU A 142 -3.51 -7.39 -9.17
N LEU A 143 -2.24 -7.78 -9.18
CA LEU A 143 -1.25 -7.38 -10.19
C LEU A 143 -1.61 -7.91 -11.58
N ASP A 144 -2.16 -9.14 -11.65
CA ASP A 144 -2.63 -9.73 -12.90
C ASP A 144 -3.89 -9.04 -13.45
N THR A 145 -4.71 -8.50 -12.56
CA THR A 145 -6.01 -7.92 -12.92
C THR A 145 -5.92 -6.42 -13.19
N ILE A 146 -5.04 -5.70 -12.47
CA ILE A 146 -5.04 -4.23 -12.43
C ILE A 146 -3.60 -3.71 -12.37
N THR A 147 -3.36 -2.57 -13.02
CA THR A 147 -2.11 -1.84 -12.82
C THR A 147 -2.06 -1.31 -11.38
N TRP A 148 -0.96 -1.56 -10.67
CA TRP A 148 -0.76 -1.15 -9.27
C TRP A 148 -1.07 0.34 -9.03
N SER A 149 -0.63 1.20 -9.95
CA SER A 149 -0.89 2.66 -9.92
C SER A 149 -2.38 3.05 -10.06
N ALA A 150 -3.27 2.12 -10.39
CA ALA A 150 -4.71 2.40 -10.49
C ALA A 150 -5.46 2.25 -9.14
N ILE A 151 -4.75 1.97 -8.05
CA ILE A 151 -5.33 1.78 -6.72
C ILE A 151 -4.95 2.95 -5.82
N GLU A 152 -5.72 4.04 -5.88
CA GLU A 152 -5.48 5.28 -5.12
C GLU A 152 -5.18 5.06 -3.62
N LYS A 153 -5.81 4.06 -2.99
CA LYS A 153 -5.61 3.79 -1.55
C LYS A 153 -4.30 3.07 -1.23
N ILE A 154 -3.69 2.41 -2.19
CA ILE A 154 -2.34 1.84 -2.02
C ILE A 154 -1.34 2.97 -1.93
N ASP A 155 -1.45 3.95 -2.82
CA ASP A 155 -0.60 5.14 -2.78
C ASP A 155 -0.77 5.88 -1.44
N GLU A 156 -2.01 6.00 -0.91
CA GLU A 156 -2.24 6.64 0.39
C GLU A 156 -1.47 5.94 1.52
N VAL A 157 -1.50 4.60 1.60
CA VAL A 157 -0.80 3.84 2.64
C VAL A 157 0.72 3.97 2.47
N GLU A 158 1.21 3.88 1.24
CA GLU A 158 2.63 4.06 0.96
C GLU A 158 3.13 5.45 1.36
N TYR A 159 2.39 6.51 1.02
CA TYR A 159 2.73 7.87 1.45
C TYR A 159 2.74 8.02 2.96
N GLN A 160 1.85 7.33 3.68
CA GLN A 160 1.84 7.31 5.14
C GLN A 160 3.11 6.66 5.69
N VAL A 161 3.52 5.48 5.18
CA VAL A 161 4.77 4.80 5.57
C VAL A 161 5.98 5.69 5.32
N VAL A 162 6.09 6.29 4.13
CA VAL A 162 7.19 7.19 3.78
C VAL A 162 7.22 8.39 4.73
N GLY A 163 6.06 8.98 5.04
CA GLY A 163 5.97 10.12 5.96
C GLY A 163 6.39 9.77 7.38
N GLU A 164 6.00 8.59 7.91
CA GLU A 164 6.40 8.13 9.25
C GLU A 164 7.91 7.85 9.31
N LEU A 165 8.45 7.13 8.31
CA LEU A 165 9.90 6.89 8.22
C LEU A 165 10.69 8.19 8.13
N ALA A 166 10.23 9.16 7.33
CA ALA A 166 10.90 10.44 7.18
C ALA A 166 10.96 11.20 8.52
N ARG A 167 9.86 11.22 9.27
CA ARG A 167 9.82 11.81 10.62
C ARG A 167 10.76 11.10 11.57
N PHE A 168 10.73 9.77 11.57
CA PHE A 168 11.63 8.96 12.41
C PHE A 168 13.11 9.24 12.10
N PHE A 169 13.49 9.30 10.82
CA PHE A 169 14.87 9.62 10.41
C PHE A 169 15.27 11.04 10.80
N HIS A 170 14.37 12.01 10.66
CA HIS A 170 14.63 13.39 11.06
C HIS A 170 14.82 13.54 12.58
N VAL A 171 14.02 12.83 13.40
CA VAL A 171 14.19 12.81 14.86
C VAL A 171 15.52 12.16 15.25
N ARG A 172 15.89 11.07 14.57
CA ARG A 172 17.16 10.36 14.82
C ARG A 172 18.39 11.16 14.37
N GLN A 173 18.27 11.93 13.29
CA GLN A 173 19.33 12.74 12.70
C GLN A 173 18.81 14.16 12.38
N PRO A 174 18.70 15.06 13.36
CA PRO A 174 18.13 16.39 13.18
C PRO A 174 18.88 17.30 12.19
N SER A 175 20.14 16.99 11.89
CA SER A 175 20.94 17.71 10.89
C SER A 175 20.48 17.46 9.44
N LEU A 176 19.73 16.37 9.19
CA LEU A 176 19.16 16.09 7.88
C LEU A 176 17.84 16.86 7.70
N PRO A 177 17.71 17.65 6.62
CA PRO A 177 16.42 18.27 6.30
C PRO A 177 15.32 17.22 6.09
N LEU A 178 14.09 17.50 6.54
CA LEU A 178 12.95 16.57 6.40
C LEU A 178 12.74 16.13 4.95
N THR A 179 12.90 17.04 3.98
CA THR A 179 12.80 16.72 2.54
C THR A 179 13.87 15.71 2.06
N LYS A 180 15.03 15.66 2.73
CA LYS A 180 16.04 14.63 2.47
C LYS A 180 15.64 13.31 3.11
N CYS A 181 15.08 13.35 4.31
CA CYS A 181 14.54 12.16 4.99
C CYS A 181 13.41 11.52 4.20
N GLU A 182 12.51 12.33 3.60
CA GLU A 182 11.43 11.84 2.72
C GLU A 182 11.97 11.07 1.51
N ARG A 183 13.03 11.58 0.87
CA ARG A 183 13.66 10.89 -0.26
C ARG A 183 14.33 9.59 0.15
N ILE A 184 15.02 9.58 1.31
CA ILE A 184 15.62 8.37 1.87
C ILE A 184 14.54 7.35 2.19
N ALA A 185 13.47 7.77 2.86
CA ALA A 185 12.33 6.94 3.21
C ALA A 185 11.67 6.34 1.97
N LEU A 186 11.45 7.14 0.92
CA LEU A 186 10.88 6.65 -0.35
C LEU A 186 11.74 5.58 -1.00
N VAL A 187 13.06 5.80 -1.10
CA VAL A 187 14.00 4.82 -1.66
C VAL A 187 13.96 3.51 -0.87
N ILE A 188 14.01 3.58 0.46
CA ILE A 188 13.95 2.42 1.36
C ILE A 188 12.63 1.67 1.20
N THR A 189 11.50 2.38 1.28
CA THR A 189 10.17 1.77 1.16
C THR A 189 10.04 1.01 -0.15
N LYS A 190 10.38 1.65 -1.29
CA LYS A 190 10.31 0.99 -2.60
C LYS A 190 11.23 -0.22 -2.69
N THR A 191 12.48 -0.07 -2.27
CA THR A 191 13.46 -1.15 -2.35
C THR A 191 13.05 -2.36 -1.51
N ILE A 192 12.63 -2.14 -0.25
CA ILE A 192 12.20 -3.21 0.65
C ILE A 192 10.96 -3.90 0.09
N THR A 193 9.94 -3.12 -0.30
CA THR A 193 8.69 -3.68 -0.80
C THR A 193 8.92 -4.57 -2.01
N GLU A 194 9.68 -4.11 -3.01
CA GLU A 194 9.96 -4.86 -4.24
C GLU A 194 10.80 -6.11 -3.98
N LEU A 195 11.84 -6.02 -3.14
CA LEU A 195 12.71 -7.17 -2.85
C LEU A 195 12.01 -8.23 -2.01
N LEU A 196 11.23 -7.82 -0.99
CA LEU A 196 10.45 -8.77 -0.20
C LEU A 196 9.34 -9.41 -1.04
N TRP A 197 8.70 -8.65 -1.93
CA TRP A 197 7.77 -9.21 -2.89
C TRP A 197 8.43 -10.25 -3.79
N LEU A 198 9.58 -9.91 -4.37
CA LEU A 198 10.36 -10.83 -5.18
C LEU A 198 10.78 -12.07 -4.40
N SER A 199 11.10 -11.94 -3.11
CA SER A 199 11.51 -13.06 -2.26
C SER A 199 10.46 -14.17 -2.17
N LEU A 200 9.17 -13.82 -2.34
CA LEU A 200 8.07 -14.77 -2.31
C LEU A 200 7.90 -15.57 -3.61
N SER A 201 8.62 -15.20 -4.69
CA SER A 201 8.42 -15.80 -6.03
C SER A 201 9.04 -17.18 -6.20
N ARG A 202 9.89 -17.62 -5.27
CA ARG A 202 10.64 -18.88 -5.35
C ARG A 202 10.55 -19.67 -4.05
N ASP A 203 11.49 -20.61 -3.84
CA ASP A 203 11.57 -21.44 -2.66
C ASP A 203 12.02 -20.70 -1.39
N GLN A 204 12.00 -21.38 -0.27
CA GLN A 204 12.32 -20.81 1.03
C GLN A 204 13.80 -20.40 1.16
N GLU A 205 14.71 -21.12 0.51
CA GLU A 205 16.15 -20.81 0.55
C GLU A 205 16.40 -19.45 -0.14
N PHE A 206 15.89 -19.28 -1.35
CA PHE A 206 15.96 -18.01 -2.08
C PHE A 206 15.34 -16.86 -1.28
N ARG A 207 14.18 -17.10 -0.62
CA ARG A 207 13.53 -16.10 0.22
C ARG A 207 14.46 -15.64 1.35
N GLN A 208 15.03 -16.58 2.09
CA GLN A 208 15.90 -16.28 3.23
C GLN A 208 17.14 -15.50 2.79
N GLU A 209 17.79 -15.91 1.70
CA GLU A 209 18.94 -15.21 1.14
C GLU A 209 18.57 -13.78 0.71
N LEU A 210 17.48 -13.60 -0.01
CA LEU A 210 17.08 -12.27 -0.48
C LEU A 210 16.66 -11.32 0.65
N VAL A 211 16.05 -11.85 1.71
CA VAL A 211 15.75 -11.08 2.93
C VAL A 211 17.05 -10.59 3.60
N LEU A 212 18.07 -11.44 3.69
CA LEU A 212 19.38 -11.06 4.23
C LEU A 212 20.07 -9.98 3.39
N GLU A 213 20.07 -10.14 2.07
CA GLU A 213 20.61 -9.13 1.14
C GLU A 213 19.83 -7.80 1.23
N THR A 214 18.53 -7.86 1.41
CA THR A 214 17.68 -6.66 1.61
C THR A 214 18.07 -5.93 2.90
N LYS A 215 18.34 -6.66 3.98
CA LYS A 215 18.83 -6.08 5.24
C LYS A 215 20.20 -5.41 5.07
N LEU A 216 21.14 -6.11 4.41
CA LEU A 216 22.48 -5.59 4.13
C LEU A 216 22.45 -4.33 3.29
N LEU A 217 21.65 -4.34 2.20
CA LEU A 217 21.49 -3.20 1.30
C LEU A 217 20.90 -1.99 2.05
N THR A 218 19.83 -2.22 2.80
CA THR A 218 19.13 -1.19 3.57
C THR A 218 20.05 -0.56 4.61
N LEU A 219 20.76 -1.40 5.37
CA LEU A 219 21.72 -0.94 6.37
C LEU A 219 22.84 -0.11 5.74
N SER A 220 23.46 -0.62 4.69
CA SER A 220 24.56 0.06 3.97
C SER A 220 24.15 1.42 3.42
N TYR A 221 22.92 1.52 2.90
CA TYR A 221 22.36 2.78 2.42
C TYR A 221 22.08 3.75 3.56
N LEU A 222 21.45 3.30 4.64
CA LEU A 222 21.11 4.16 5.80
C LEU A 222 22.35 4.67 6.53
N GLN A 223 23.43 3.88 6.64
CA GLN A 223 24.69 4.28 7.23
C GLN A 223 25.35 5.50 6.56
N GLN A 224 24.97 5.81 5.31
CA GLN A 224 25.44 7.03 4.64
C GLN A 224 24.83 8.32 5.22
N TYR A 225 23.74 8.20 5.98
CA TYR A 225 22.95 9.33 6.44
C TYR A 225 22.67 9.32 7.94
N LEU A 226 22.56 8.16 8.53
CA LEU A 226 22.21 7.95 9.93
C LEU A 226 23.39 7.31 10.66
N SER A 227 23.90 7.99 11.63
CA SER A 227 24.98 7.51 12.51
C SER A 227 24.43 6.96 13.83
#